data_a201b0dc527e5332fcb47f476aa43eb8
#
_entry.id   a201b0dc527e5332fcb47f476aa43eb8
#
_cell.length_a   1.000
_cell.length_b   1.000
_cell.length_c   1.000
_cell.angle_alpha   90.00
_cell.angle_beta   90.00
_cell.angle_gamma   90.00
#
_symmetry.space_group_name_H-M   'P 1'
#
loop_
_entity.id
_entity.type
_entity.pdbx_description
1 polymer ?
#
loop_
_entity_poly.entity_id
_entity_poly.type
_entity_poly.pdbx_seq_one_letter_code
_entity_poly.pdbx_strand_id
1 'polypeptide(L)'
;MKKENLVPVVDIYRHYNAEPEFINSLKEYELIEIILIGETEFIHHEQLQRLEKLVRLHYDLEINLEGIDVINHLLQRFEFMQSEMIALKNKLRMFVDE
;
A
#
# COMPACT_ATOMS: atom_id res chain seq x y z
N MET A 1 -11.38 16.36 -9.72
CA MET A 1 -10.25 15.50 -9.36
C MET A 1 -8.95 16.29 -9.39
N LYS A 2 -8.10 16.09 -8.40
CA LYS A 2 -6.88 16.87 -8.28
C LYS A 2 -5.71 16.11 -8.83
N LYS A 3 -5.14 16.59 -9.91
CA LYS A 3 -4.00 15.95 -10.54
C LYS A 3 -2.76 16.00 -9.68
N GLU A 4 -2.68 16.95 -8.77
CA GLU A 4 -1.53 17.08 -7.89
C GLU A 4 -1.43 15.93 -6.89
N ASN A 5 -2.50 15.16 -6.73
CA ASN A 5 -2.47 13.99 -5.86
C ASN A 5 -2.11 12.72 -6.60
N LEU A 6 -1.76 12.83 -7.86
CA LEU A 6 -1.43 11.69 -8.70
C LEU A 6 0.04 11.74 -9.09
N VAL A 7 0.68 10.58 -9.07
CA VAL A 7 2.10 10.46 -9.43
C VAL A 7 2.19 9.57 -10.67
N PRO A 8 2.85 10.03 -11.73
CA PRO A 8 3.01 9.19 -12.92
C PRO A 8 3.78 7.91 -12.59
N VAL A 9 3.31 6.80 -13.13
CA VAL A 9 3.94 5.51 -12.85
C VAL A 9 5.39 5.47 -13.36
N VAL A 10 5.70 6.20 -14.44
CA VAL A 10 7.06 6.26 -14.93
C VAL A 10 8.03 6.84 -13.89
N ASP A 11 7.56 7.77 -13.07
CA ASP A 11 8.39 8.33 -12.00
C ASP A 11 8.64 7.32 -10.90
N ILE A 12 7.69 6.42 -10.68
CA ILE A 12 7.83 5.35 -9.71
C ILE A 12 8.96 4.40 -10.13
N TYR A 13 9.01 4.03 -11.40
CA TYR A 13 10.06 3.15 -11.90
C TYR A 13 11.44 3.74 -11.62
N ARG A 14 11.57 5.05 -11.83
CA ARG A 14 12.85 5.72 -11.65
C ARG A 14 13.21 5.88 -10.18
N HIS A 15 12.24 6.30 -9.40
CA HIS A 15 12.50 6.64 -8.00
C HIS A 15 12.90 5.41 -7.19
N TYR A 16 12.19 4.30 -7.42
CA TYR A 16 12.43 3.08 -6.66
C TYR A 16 13.32 2.10 -7.40
N ASN A 17 13.74 2.44 -8.61
CA ASN A 17 14.51 1.53 -9.44
C ASN A 17 13.79 0.19 -9.60
N ALA A 18 12.48 0.26 -9.74
CA ALA A 18 11.63 -0.93 -9.83
C ALA A 18 11.38 -1.29 -11.29
N GLU A 19 11.27 -2.58 -11.54
CA GLU A 19 10.99 -3.06 -12.89
C GLU A 19 9.51 -2.89 -13.21
N PRO A 20 9.19 -2.48 -14.45
CA PRO A 20 7.78 -2.34 -14.83
C PRO A 20 6.97 -3.60 -14.62
N GLU A 21 7.57 -4.76 -14.83
CA GLU A 21 6.89 -6.04 -14.64
C GLU A 21 6.47 -6.22 -13.20
N PHE A 22 7.31 -5.80 -12.25
CA PHE A 22 6.98 -5.93 -10.84
C PHE A 22 5.79 -5.04 -10.48
N ILE A 23 5.81 -3.79 -10.94
CA ILE A 23 4.72 -2.86 -10.66
C ILE A 23 3.41 -3.37 -11.29
N ASN A 24 3.49 -3.89 -12.50
CA ASN A 24 2.33 -4.44 -13.15
C ASN A 24 1.78 -5.66 -12.40
N SER A 25 2.65 -6.49 -11.85
CA SER A 25 2.23 -7.63 -11.04
C SER A 25 1.54 -7.19 -9.77
N LEU A 26 2.02 -6.13 -9.14
CA LEU A 26 1.35 -5.58 -7.97
C LEU A 26 -0.07 -5.14 -8.30
N LYS A 27 -0.24 -4.55 -9.46
CA LYS A 27 -1.57 -4.15 -9.93
C LYS A 27 -2.46 -5.38 -10.13
N GLU A 28 -1.93 -6.42 -10.75
CA GLU A 28 -2.70 -7.64 -11.01
C GLU A 28 -3.11 -8.35 -9.73
N TYR A 29 -2.27 -8.30 -8.70
CA TYR A 29 -2.60 -8.86 -7.40
C TYR A 29 -3.49 -7.93 -6.58
N GLU A 30 -3.86 -6.80 -7.16
CA GLU A 30 -4.69 -5.78 -6.50
C GLU A 30 -4.03 -5.23 -5.23
N LEU A 31 -2.71 -5.20 -5.23
CA LEU A 31 -1.97 -4.64 -4.11
C LEU A 31 -1.81 -3.13 -4.25
N ILE A 32 -1.89 -2.63 -5.46
CA ILE A 32 -1.92 -1.19 -5.74
C ILE A 32 -2.98 -0.93 -6.80
N GLU A 33 -3.40 0.32 -6.89
CA GLU A 33 -4.40 0.76 -7.85
C GLU A 33 -3.76 1.74 -8.81
N ILE A 34 -3.84 1.43 -10.11
CA ILE A 34 -3.31 2.31 -11.15
C ILE A 34 -4.46 3.00 -11.84
N ILE A 35 -4.35 4.31 -12.00
CA ILE A 35 -5.36 5.14 -12.63
C ILE A 35 -4.86 5.53 -14.01
N LEU A 36 -5.69 5.28 -15.02
CA LEU A 36 -5.33 5.60 -16.40
C LEU A 36 -6.07 6.88 -16.82
N ILE A 37 -5.33 7.89 -17.20
CA ILE A 37 -5.89 9.14 -17.73
C ILE A 37 -5.28 9.36 -19.09
N GLY A 38 -6.11 9.28 -20.12
CA GLY A 38 -5.60 9.28 -21.48
C GLY A 38 -4.75 8.05 -21.71
N GLU A 39 -3.49 8.24 -22.02
CA GLU A 39 -2.57 7.12 -22.20
C GLU A 39 -1.52 7.06 -21.11
N THR A 40 -1.71 7.83 -20.05
CA THR A 40 -0.73 7.91 -18.98
C THR A 40 -1.26 7.23 -17.73
N GLU A 41 -0.43 6.40 -17.12
CA GLU A 41 -0.78 5.71 -15.88
C GLU A 41 -0.28 6.49 -14.69
N PHE A 42 -1.11 6.54 -13.65
CA PHE A 42 -0.80 7.27 -12.42
C PHE A 42 -1.10 6.41 -11.23
N ILE A 43 -0.44 6.74 -10.11
CA ILE A 43 -0.74 6.16 -8.81
C ILE A 43 -1.11 7.31 -7.88
N HIS A 44 -2.10 7.07 -7.02
CA HIS A 44 -2.49 8.03 -6.01
C HIS A 44 -1.36 8.25 -5.03
N HIS A 45 -1.09 9.50 -4.69
CA HIS A 45 -0.02 9.84 -3.75
C HIS A 45 -0.19 9.09 -2.43
N GLU A 46 -1.42 8.82 -2.01
CA GLU A 46 -1.70 8.14 -0.76
C GLU A 46 -1.19 6.71 -0.75
N GLN A 47 -0.94 6.12 -1.91
CA GLN A 47 -0.47 4.75 -1.99
C GLN A 47 1.04 4.63 -1.95
N LEU A 48 1.77 5.73 -1.94
CA LEU A 48 3.23 5.68 -2.05
C LEU A 48 3.89 5.01 -0.86
N GLN A 49 3.39 5.23 0.35
CA GLN A 49 3.94 4.57 1.52
C GLN A 49 3.81 3.06 1.42
N ARG A 50 2.64 2.62 1.00
CA ARG A 50 2.38 1.20 0.83
C ARG A 50 3.26 0.61 -0.25
N LEU A 51 3.37 1.33 -1.37
CA LEU A 51 4.20 0.89 -2.47
C LEU A 51 5.65 0.74 -2.06
N GLU A 52 6.14 1.68 -1.26
CA GLU A 52 7.52 1.61 -0.79
C GLU A 52 7.76 0.35 0.03
N LYS A 53 6.83 -0.03 0.88
CA LYS A 53 6.94 -1.26 1.66
C LYS A 53 6.98 -2.49 0.76
N LEU A 54 6.13 -2.50 -0.25
CA LEU A 54 6.08 -3.63 -1.18
C LEU A 54 7.38 -3.75 -1.98
N VAL A 55 7.92 -2.62 -2.39
CA VAL A 55 9.18 -2.60 -3.12
C VAL A 55 10.31 -3.15 -2.25
N ARG A 56 10.36 -2.75 -0.99
CA ARG A 56 11.37 -3.25 -0.07
C ARG A 56 11.24 -4.74 0.18
N LEU A 57 10.02 -5.21 0.34
CA LEU A 57 9.82 -6.64 0.55
C LEU A 57 10.35 -7.45 -0.62
N HIS A 58 10.17 -6.96 -1.81
CA HIS A 58 10.60 -7.69 -3.00
C HIS A 58 12.11 -7.57 -3.24
N TYR A 59 12.62 -6.34 -3.27
CA TYR A 59 14.00 -6.12 -3.70
C TYR A 59 15.01 -6.28 -2.57
N ASP A 60 14.66 -5.89 -1.35
CA ASP A 60 15.60 -5.98 -0.24
C ASP A 60 15.55 -7.33 0.45
N LEU A 61 14.34 -7.91 0.57
CA LEU A 61 14.17 -9.16 1.29
C LEU A 61 13.93 -10.35 0.37
N GLU A 62 13.88 -10.11 -0.92
CA GLU A 62 13.74 -11.16 -1.93
C GLU A 62 12.48 -12.01 -1.72
N ILE A 63 11.40 -11.37 -1.33
CA ILE A 63 10.13 -12.06 -1.14
C ILE A 63 9.38 -12.06 -2.46
N ASN A 64 8.87 -13.21 -2.87
CA ASN A 64 8.14 -13.29 -4.13
C ASN A 64 6.73 -12.69 -4.00
N LEU A 65 6.05 -12.57 -5.11
CA LEU A 65 4.74 -11.92 -5.19
C LEU A 65 3.71 -12.60 -4.28
N GLU A 66 3.71 -13.90 -4.26
CA GLU A 66 2.79 -14.66 -3.41
C GLU A 66 3.03 -14.37 -1.94
N GLY A 67 4.30 -14.30 -1.55
CA GLY A 67 4.65 -13.97 -0.17
C GLY A 67 4.26 -12.55 0.18
N ILE A 68 4.46 -11.63 -0.74
CA ILE A 68 4.08 -10.23 -0.53
C ILE A 68 2.57 -10.13 -0.35
N ASP A 69 1.81 -10.87 -1.14
CA ASP A 69 0.36 -10.86 -1.04
C ASP A 69 -0.10 -11.33 0.34
N VAL A 70 0.49 -12.41 0.83
CA VAL A 70 0.18 -12.92 2.17
C VAL A 70 0.54 -11.89 3.24
N ILE A 71 1.74 -11.29 3.14
CA ILE A 71 2.17 -10.30 4.10
C ILE A 71 1.23 -9.10 4.11
N ASN A 72 0.82 -8.66 2.93
CA ASN A 72 -0.07 -7.52 2.82
C ASN A 72 -1.40 -7.80 3.52
N HIS A 73 -1.96 -8.99 3.31
CA HIS A 73 -3.19 -9.37 3.98
C HIS A 73 -3.02 -9.45 5.50
N LEU A 74 -1.90 -9.97 5.96
CA LEU A 74 -1.63 -10.05 7.39
C LEU A 74 -1.49 -8.66 8.01
N LEU A 75 -0.82 -7.75 7.31
CA LEU A 75 -0.68 -6.39 7.80
C LEU A 75 -2.02 -5.68 7.89
N GLN A 76 -2.90 -5.91 6.92
CA GLN A 76 -4.23 -5.32 6.95
C GLN A 76 -5.03 -5.84 8.14
N ARG A 77 -4.95 -7.14 8.42
CA ARG A 77 -5.62 -7.72 9.57
C ARG A 77 -5.05 -7.16 10.86
N PHE A 78 -3.74 -7.01 10.92
CA PHE A 78 -3.07 -6.47 12.09
C PHE A 78 -3.56 -5.03 12.36
N GLU A 79 -3.63 -4.22 11.32
CA GLU A 79 -4.10 -2.85 11.47
C GLU A 79 -5.55 -2.79 11.92
N PHE A 80 -6.37 -3.68 11.38
CA PHE A 80 -7.77 -3.74 11.78
C PHE A 80 -7.89 -4.11 13.25
N MET A 81 -7.13 -5.12 13.69
CA MET A 81 -7.15 -5.56 15.08
C MET A 81 -6.63 -4.48 16.02
N GLN A 82 -5.62 -3.72 15.59
CA GLN A 82 -5.14 -2.60 16.37
C GLN A 82 -6.21 -1.54 16.55
N SER A 83 -6.93 -1.24 15.47
CA SER A 83 -8.02 -0.27 15.53
C SER A 83 -9.11 -0.70 16.48
N GLU A 84 -9.44 -1.99 16.46
CA GLU A 84 -10.44 -2.52 17.38
C GLU A 84 -9.97 -2.45 18.82
N MET A 85 -8.70 -2.73 19.04
CA MET A 85 -8.15 -2.66 20.40
C MET A 85 -8.21 -1.23 20.93
N ILE A 86 -7.88 -0.27 20.10
CA ILE A 86 -7.94 1.14 20.48
C ILE A 86 -9.38 1.55 20.79
N ALA A 87 -10.32 1.11 19.98
CA ALA A 87 -11.73 1.42 20.18
C ALA A 87 -12.22 0.84 21.51
N LEU A 88 -11.81 -0.40 21.81
CA LEU A 88 -12.18 -1.04 23.06
C LEU A 88 -11.57 -0.34 24.27
N LYS A 89 -10.31 0.07 24.15
CA LYS A 89 -9.66 0.79 25.23
C LYS A 89 -10.36 2.12 25.49
N ASN A 90 -10.77 2.80 24.43
CA ASN A 90 -11.46 4.08 24.57
C ASN A 90 -12.82 3.89 25.24
N LYS A 91 -13.54 2.83 24.87
CA LYS A 91 -14.80 2.51 25.51
C LYS A 91 -14.60 2.23 26.99
N LEU A 92 -13.60 1.43 27.30
CA LEU A 92 -13.33 1.07 28.67
C LEU A 92 -12.99 2.32 29.49
N ARG A 93 -12.21 3.21 28.91
CA ARG A 93 -11.83 4.45 29.58
C ARG A 93 -13.07 5.32 29.89
N MET A 94 -14.02 5.31 28.98
CA MET A 94 -15.24 6.08 29.20
C MET A 94 -16.03 5.58 30.40
N PHE A 95 -15.97 4.29 30.67
CA PHE A 95 -16.67 3.73 31.84
C PHE A 95 -15.88 3.89 33.11
N VAL A 96 -14.55 3.88 33.02
CA VAL A 96 -13.71 3.87 34.21
C VAL A 96 -13.46 5.29 34.73
N ASP A 97 -13.39 6.27 33.85
CA ASP A 97 -13.05 7.63 34.21
C ASP A 97 -14.23 8.45 34.68
N GLU A 98 -15.39 7.89 34.85
CA GLU A 98 -16.56 8.62 35.36
C GLU A 98 -16.53 8.85 36.85
#